data_fdf49f89b849ef84ce4649e367f705d1
#
_entry.id   fdf49f89b849ef84ce4649e367f705d1
#
_cell.length_a   1.000
_cell.length_b   1.000
_cell.length_c   1.000
_cell.angle_alpha   90.00
_cell.angle_beta   90.00
_cell.angle_gamma   90.00
#
_symmetry.space_group_name_H-M   'P 1'
#
loop_
_entity.id
_entity.type
_entity.pdbx_description
1 polymer ?
#
loop_
_entity_poly.entity_id
_entity_poly.type
_entity_poly.pdbx_seq_one_letter_code
_entity_poly.pdbx_strand_id
1 'polypeptide(L)'
;VEETLIDFTPEKASEICGVSVERMTELAHAYAKAKAPFIRLGSGLSRYGNGAMTCRAINALPAVVGAWQHLGGGLLSSASGSKFVGKDVMQQAHVHAPATRLMPMIKLGEMLTNPEGTKVHSLYIFSSNPAITAPDQNVVRRGLMRDDLFTVVHERFFTDTCKYADIILPATTSVEHDDIYNSYGHYTIGTGYKLIEPIGESRSNWQVIAELAKRMGLVDEFFNLSERELIDQIVRTSNRISKEDQDTILSGEPVEMVVPENYKMDFKTLSGKIELYNPHDVEPLIRYMLPYGDNAPFWLINGNDIRILDSSFCELDFDDPELMKLRIHPEDAKLYDIANGDEVEIYNNRGSVKIKAYYDDEVQQG
;
A
#
# COMPACT_ATOMS: atom_id res chain seq x y z
N VAL A 1 -2.78 -29.81 -3.48
CA VAL A 1 -3.94 -29.00 -3.07
C VAL A 1 -5.01 -29.89 -2.47
N GLU A 2 -5.41 -30.98 -3.13
CA GLU A 2 -6.44 -31.90 -2.59
C GLU A 2 -6.07 -32.42 -1.20
N GLU A 3 -4.82 -32.82 -0.98
CA GLU A 3 -4.32 -33.28 0.32
C GLU A 3 -4.45 -32.22 1.42
N THR A 4 -4.31 -30.93 1.07
CA THR A 4 -4.41 -29.82 2.04
C THR A 4 -5.87 -29.42 2.33
N LEU A 5 -6.83 -29.92 1.54
CA LEU A 5 -8.26 -29.66 1.73
C LEU A 5 -8.97 -30.72 2.55
N ILE A 6 -8.35 -31.90 2.73
CA ILE A 6 -8.97 -33.03 3.46
C ILE A 6 -9.42 -32.62 4.87
N ASP A 7 -8.61 -31.82 5.54
CA ASP A 7 -8.88 -31.36 6.91
C ASP A 7 -9.80 -30.11 6.98
N PHE A 8 -10.16 -29.53 5.85
CA PHE A 8 -10.96 -28.29 5.78
C PHE A 8 -12.26 -28.53 5.02
N THR A 9 -13.17 -29.26 5.65
CA THR A 9 -14.53 -29.43 5.13
C THR A 9 -15.31 -28.11 5.20
N PRO A 10 -16.41 -27.95 4.42
CA PRO A 10 -17.28 -26.78 4.52
C PRO A 10 -17.78 -26.50 5.94
N GLU A 11 -18.05 -27.56 6.73
CA GLU A 11 -18.51 -27.45 8.12
C GLU A 11 -17.43 -26.82 8.99
N LYS A 12 -16.20 -27.32 8.90
CA LYS A 12 -15.07 -26.77 9.63
C LYS A 12 -14.74 -25.33 9.20
N ALA A 13 -14.84 -25.02 7.92
CA ALA A 13 -14.67 -23.67 7.43
C ALA A 13 -15.77 -22.74 7.98
N SER A 14 -17.01 -23.23 8.07
CA SER A 14 -18.12 -22.50 8.67
C SER A 14 -17.88 -22.17 10.15
N GLU A 15 -17.37 -23.12 10.92
CA GLU A 15 -16.99 -22.92 12.33
C GLU A 15 -15.92 -21.84 12.49
N ILE A 16 -14.96 -21.78 11.56
CA ILE A 16 -13.84 -20.82 11.62
C ILE A 16 -14.27 -19.41 11.20
N CYS A 17 -15.06 -19.29 10.11
CA CYS A 17 -15.35 -18.00 9.50
C CYS A 17 -16.74 -17.43 9.85
N GLY A 18 -17.59 -18.20 10.54
CA GLY A 18 -18.96 -17.78 10.88
C GLY A 18 -19.94 -17.72 9.71
N VAL A 19 -19.52 -18.11 8.49
CA VAL A 19 -20.38 -18.14 7.30
C VAL A 19 -20.99 -19.54 7.16
N SER A 20 -22.33 -19.64 6.97
CA SER A 20 -22.98 -20.95 6.87
C SER A 20 -22.52 -21.75 5.64
N VAL A 21 -22.56 -23.06 5.74
CA VAL A 21 -22.17 -23.99 4.66
C VAL A 21 -23.02 -23.75 3.40
N GLU A 22 -24.30 -23.44 3.58
CA GLU A 22 -25.23 -23.15 2.48
C GLU A 22 -24.78 -21.93 1.69
N ARG A 23 -24.45 -20.82 2.37
CA ARG A 23 -23.99 -19.58 1.72
C ARG A 23 -22.64 -19.77 1.02
N MET A 24 -21.71 -20.51 1.62
CA MET A 24 -20.43 -20.84 0.97
C MET A 24 -20.65 -21.68 -0.29
N THR A 25 -21.55 -22.66 -0.23
CA THR A 25 -21.88 -23.52 -1.35
C THR A 25 -22.58 -22.74 -2.48
N GLU A 26 -23.51 -21.87 -2.14
CA GLU A 26 -24.17 -20.97 -3.10
C GLU A 26 -23.15 -20.08 -3.82
N LEU A 27 -22.24 -19.47 -3.08
CA LEU A 27 -21.17 -18.62 -3.64
C LEU A 27 -20.26 -19.43 -4.57
N ALA A 28 -19.83 -20.62 -4.14
CA ALA A 28 -18.97 -21.49 -4.95
C ALA A 28 -19.65 -21.88 -6.28
N HIS A 29 -20.92 -22.23 -6.22
CA HIS A 29 -21.72 -22.57 -7.43
C HIS A 29 -21.94 -21.35 -8.33
N ALA A 30 -22.25 -20.18 -7.75
CA ALA A 30 -22.47 -18.96 -8.52
C ALA A 30 -21.16 -18.55 -9.22
N TYR A 31 -20.03 -18.61 -8.52
CA TYR A 31 -18.72 -18.32 -9.08
C TYR A 31 -18.33 -19.30 -10.20
N ALA A 32 -18.49 -20.60 -9.97
CA ALA A 32 -18.15 -21.64 -10.95
C ALA A 32 -19.03 -21.63 -12.20
N LYS A 33 -20.30 -21.22 -12.08
CA LYS A 33 -21.25 -21.14 -13.20
C LYS A 33 -21.18 -19.84 -13.99
N ALA A 34 -20.55 -18.80 -13.43
CA ALA A 34 -20.43 -17.52 -14.10
C ALA A 34 -19.55 -17.65 -15.35
N LYS A 35 -19.96 -17.01 -16.45
CA LYS A 35 -19.26 -17.06 -17.74
C LYS A 35 -17.84 -16.47 -17.66
N ALA A 36 -17.67 -15.40 -16.88
CA ALA A 36 -16.39 -14.71 -16.70
C ALA A 36 -16.28 -14.24 -15.24
N PRO A 37 -16.11 -15.17 -14.28
CA PRO A 37 -16.04 -14.78 -12.88
C PRO A 37 -14.80 -13.92 -12.61
N PHE A 38 -14.99 -12.85 -11.85
CA PHE A 38 -13.95 -11.88 -11.57
C PHE A 38 -13.86 -11.60 -10.07
N ILE A 39 -12.63 -11.51 -9.57
CA ILE A 39 -12.33 -11.13 -8.19
C ILE A 39 -11.53 -9.85 -8.18
N ARG A 40 -12.01 -8.83 -7.49
CA ARG A 40 -11.21 -7.64 -7.12
C ARG A 40 -10.61 -7.87 -5.74
N LEU A 41 -9.30 -8.04 -5.69
CA LEU A 41 -8.57 -8.25 -4.45
C LEU A 41 -8.10 -6.89 -3.90
N GLY A 42 -8.58 -6.51 -2.74
CA GLY A 42 -8.13 -5.31 -2.04
C GLY A 42 -6.83 -5.56 -1.26
N SER A 43 -6.06 -4.49 -1.01
CA SER A 43 -4.78 -4.57 -0.28
C SER A 43 -4.95 -4.81 1.22
N GLY A 44 -6.15 -4.67 1.78
CA GLY A 44 -6.43 -4.93 3.20
C GLY A 44 -6.08 -6.35 3.65
N LEU A 45 -6.32 -7.34 2.78
CA LEU A 45 -6.00 -8.74 3.07
C LEU A 45 -4.50 -9.00 3.33
N SER A 46 -3.61 -8.25 2.67
CA SER A 46 -2.17 -8.38 2.87
C SER A 46 -1.67 -7.80 4.20
N ARG A 47 -2.53 -7.13 4.96
CA ARG A 47 -2.19 -6.50 6.24
C ARG A 47 -2.39 -7.42 7.45
N TYR A 48 -2.88 -8.63 7.23
CA TYR A 48 -3.00 -9.67 8.25
C TYR A 48 -1.77 -10.57 8.28
N GLY A 49 -1.49 -11.18 9.43
CA GLY A 49 -0.33 -12.05 9.61
C GLY A 49 -0.31 -13.28 8.68
N ASN A 50 -1.49 -13.76 8.25
CA ASN A 50 -1.64 -14.84 7.26
C ASN A 50 -1.98 -14.32 5.85
N GLY A 51 -1.86 -13.01 5.60
CA GLY A 51 -2.34 -12.35 4.39
C GLY A 51 -1.74 -12.90 3.10
N ALA A 52 -0.48 -13.27 3.10
CA ALA A 52 0.16 -13.87 1.93
C ALA A 52 -0.54 -15.17 1.50
N MET A 53 -0.81 -16.07 2.45
CA MET A 53 -1.51 -17.33 2.18
C MET A 53 -2.96 -17.11 1.80
N THR A 54 -3.64 -16.16 2.45
CA THR A 54 -5.01 -15.75 2.10
C THR A 54 -5.07 -15.26 0.65
N CYS A 55 -4.15 -14.38 0.24
CA CYS A 55 -4.06 -13.92 -1.15
C CYS A 55 -3.77 -15.07 -2.12
N ARG A 56 -2.87 -16.01 -1.76
CA ARG A 56 -2.60 -17.20 -2.59
C ARG A 56 -3.85 -18.07 -2.77
N ALA A 57 -4.60 -18.32 -1.69
CA ALA A 57 -5.82 -19.11 -1.74
C ALA A 57 -6.89 -18.46 -2.64
N ILE A 58 -7.11 -17.15 -2.51
CA ILE A 58 -8.04 -16.41 -3.35
C ILE A 58 -7.58 -16.41 -4.82
N ASN A 59 -6.27 -16.22 -5.07
CA ASN A 59 -5.70 -16.25 -6.43
C ASN A 59 -5.85 -17.63 -7.11
N ALA A 60 -6.00 -18.71 -6.34
CA ALA A 60 -6.23 -20.04 -6.90
C ALA A 60 -7.65 -20.23 -7.44
N LEU A 61 -8.66 -19.51 -6.92
CA LEU A 61 -10.05 -19.67 -7.36
C LEU A 61 -10.27 -19.42 -8.86
N PRO A 62 -9.76 -18.34 -9.46
CA PRO A 62 -9.84 -18.13 -10.91
C PRO A 62 -9.14 -19.23 -11.72
N ALA A 63 -8.07 -19.83 -11.17
CA ALA A 63 -7.37 -20.92 -11.83
C ALA A 63 -8.20 -22.19 -11.88
N VAL A 64 -8.86 -22.54 -10.76
CA VAL A 64 -9.70 -23.76 -10.65
C VAL A 64 -10.87 -23.74 -11.63
N VAL A 65 -11.48 -22.57 -11.85
CA VAL A 65 -12.64 -22.43 -12.76
C VAL A 65 -12.27 -21.97 -14.17
N GLY A 66 -10.98 -21.78 -14.47
CA GLY A 66 -10.52 -21.34 -15.80
C GLY A 66 -10.89 -19.88 -16.13
N ALA A 67 -11.17 -19.05 -15.13
CA ALA A 67 -11.68 -17.68 -15.31
C ALA A 67 -10.74 -16.77 -16.12
N TRP A 68 -9.44 -17.00 -16.07
CA TRP A 68 -8.42 -16.22 -16.77
C TRP A 68 -8.52 -16.28 -18.29
N GLN A 69 -9.17 -17.32 -18.84
CA GLN A 69 -9.37 -17.50 -20.28
C GLN A 69 -10.46 -16.58 -20.87
N HIS A 70 -11.26 -15.96 -20.01
CA HIS A 70 -12.38 -15.13 -20.43
C HIS A 70 -12.05 -13.63 -20.33
N LEU A 71 -12.50 -12.86 -21.31
CA LEU A 71 -12.45 -11.41 -21.23
C LEU A 71 -13.28 -10.94 -20.03
N GLY A 72 -12.70 -10.11 -19.17
CA GLY A 72 -13.32 -9.66 -17.92
C GLY A 72 -13.23 -10.66 -16.76
N GLY A 73 -12.85 -11.91 -16.99
CA GLY A 73 -12.66 -12.90 -15.92
C GLY A 73 -11.25 -12.88 -15.31
N GLY A 74 -11.09 -13.56 -14.18
CA GLY A 74 -9.83 -13.69 -13.47
C GLY A 74 -9.80 -12.93 -12.15
N LEU A 75 -8.62 -12.39 -11.81
CA LEU A 75 -8.43 -11.61 -10.58
C LEU A 75 -7.57 -10.38 -10.87
N LEU A 76 -7.89 -9.27 -10.23
CA LEU A 76 -7.10 -8.05 -10.27
C LEU A 76 -6.91 -7.49 -8.86
N SER A 77 -5.66 -7.34 -8.44
CA SER A 77 -5.31 -6.60 -7.22
C SER A 77 -5.07 -5.12 -7.53
N SER A 78 -4.31 -4.83 -8.59
CA SER A 78 -3.99 -3.46 -9.00
C SER A 78 -3.78 -3.40 -10.51
N ALA A 79 -4.29 -2.36 -11.15
CA ALA A 79 -3.94 -1.96 -12.51
C ALA A 79 -3.21 -0.62 -12.45
N SER A 80 -2.13 -0.47 -13.22
CA SER A 80 -1.37 0.79 -13.27
C SER A 80 -0.65 0.93 -14.60
N GLY A 81 -0.62 2.17 -15.11
CA GLY A 81 0.18 2.58 -16.26
C GLY A 81 1.69 2.56 -16.03
N SER A 82 2.16 2.41 -14.78
CA SER A 82 3.58 2.48 -14.42
C SER A 82 4.48 1.50 -15.17
N LYS A 83 3.94 0.39 -15.67
CA LYS A 83 4.68 -0.59 -16.45
C LYS A 83 5.05 -0.13 -17.86
N PHE A 84 4.46 0.94 -18.35
CA PHE A 84 4.71 1.47 -19.68
C PHE A 84 5.80 2.54 -19.70
N VAL A 85 6.06 3.21 -18.58
CA VAL A 85 7.08 4.26 -18.48
C VAL A 85 8.50 3.69 -18.37
N GLY A 86 9.49 4.44 -18.82
CA GLY A 86 10.90 4.07 -18.80
C GLY A 86 11.51 4.14 -17.40
N LYS A 87 11.32 3.07 -16.60
CA LYS A 87 11.83 3.00 -15.23
C LYS A 87 13.36 3.11 -15.13
N ASP A 88 14.07 2.67 -16.15
CA ASP A 88 15.54 2.67 -16.16
C ASP A 88 16.10 4.09 -16.09
N VAL A 89 15.41 5.08 -16.67
CA VAL A 89 15.77 6.51 -16.55
C VAL A 89 15.58 7.00 -15.13
N MET A 90 14.48 6.62 -14.48
CA MET A 90 14.19 7.03 -13.11
C MET A 90 15.11 6.37 -12.10
N GLN A 91 15.42 5.08 -12.30
CA GLN A 91 16.21 4.29 -11.35
C GLN A 91 17.71 4.43 -11.56
N GLN A 92 18.14 4.92 -12.74
CA GLN A 92 19.56 5.03 -13.10
C GLN A 92 20.36 3.76 -12.75
N ALA A 93 19.77 2.59 -12.97
CA ALA A 93 20.31 1.31 -12.53
C ALA A 93 21.68 0.96 -13.14
N HIS A 94 22.06 1.64 -14.23
CA HIS A 94 23.36 1.54 -14.87
C HIS A 94 24.46 2.35 -14.17
N VAL A 95 24.09 3.36 -13.37
CA VAL A 95 25.00 4.10 -12.51
C VAL A 95 25.09 3.28 -11.23
N HIS A 96 26.22 2.62 -11.02
CA HIS A 96 26.44 1.73 -9.87
C HIS A 96 26.11 2.38 -8.55
N ALA A 97 24.88 2.26 -8.10
CA ALA A 97 24.57 2.46 -6.69
C ALA A 97 25.25 1.32 -5.91
N PRO A 98 26.09 1.61 -4.92
CA PRO A 98 26.57 0.58 -4.02
C PRO A 98 25.36 -0.14 -3.43
N ALA A 99 25.48 -1.45 -3.22
CA ALA A 99 24.39 -2.24 -2.62
C ALA A 99 23.95 -1.59 -1.32
N THR A 100 22.80 -0.91 -1.36
CA THR A 100 22.23 -0.26 -0.18
C THR A 100 21.42 -1.28 0.60
N ARG A 101 21.48 -1.18 1.93
CA ARG A 101 20.67 -2.01 2.80
C ARG A 101 19.21 -1.61 2.66
N LEU A 102 18.36 -2.55 2.23
CA LEU A 102 16.92 -2.37 2.21
C LEU A 102 16.35 -2.74 3.57
N MET A 103 15.49 -1.88 4.10
CA MET A 103 14.85 -2.07 5.39
C MET A 103 13.32 -2.08 5.19
N PRO A 104 12.61 -3.07 5.75
CA PRO A 104 11.15 -3.10 5.67
C PRO A 104 10.53 -1.88 6.37
N MET A 105 9.69 -1.14 5.68
CA MET A 105 8.99 0.05 6.21
C MET A 105 8.21 -0.27 7.49
N ILE A 106 7.60 -1.44 7.57
CA ILE A 106 6.85 -1.90 8.75
C ILE A 106 7.71 -2.12 10.00
N LYS A 107 9.04 -2.14 9.85
CA LYS A 107 10.01 -2.28 10.94
C LYS A 107 10.74 -0.97 11.26
N LEU A 108 10.24 0.16 10.81
CA LEU A 108 10.90 1.46 11.03
C LEU A 108 11.21 1.69 12.50
N GLY A 109 10.23 1.49 13.40
CA GLY A 109 10.43 1.65 14.83
C GLY A 109 11.54 0.75 15.39
N GLU A 110 11.52 -0.54 15.05
CA GLU A 110 12.56 -1.50 15.44
C GLU A 110 13.94 -1.06 14.94
N MET A 111 14.03 -0.66 13.67
CA MET A 111 15.29 -0.21 13.06
C MET A 111 15.88 1.02 13.75
N LEU A 112 15.04 1.96 14.12
CA LEU A 112 15.50 3.18 14.79
C LEU A 112 15.91 2.94 16.25
N THR A 113 15.34 1.93 16.92
CA THR A 113 15.53 1.69 18.35
C THR A 113 16.41 0.49 18.67
N ASN A 114 16.74 -0.37 17.70
CA ASN A 114 17.54 -1.58 17.95
C ASN A 114 19.02 -1.22 18.22
N PRO A 115 19.54 -1.45 19.43
CA PRO A 115 20.90 -1.12 19.78
C PRO A 115 21.94 -2.06 19.12
N GLU A 116 21.53 -3.28 18.75
CA GLU A 116 22.41 -4.29 18.15
C GLU A 116 22.46 -4.23 16.62
N GLY A 117 21.53 -3.49 16.01
CA GLY A 117 21.46 -3.30 14.57
C GLY A 117 22.45 -2.25 14.06
N THR A 118 22.59 -2.17 12.73
CA THR A 118 23.34 -1.05 12.12
C THR A 118 22.58 0.25 12.39
N LYS A 119 23.23 1.14 13.11
CA LYS A 119 22.66 2.40 13.54
C LYS A 119 22.28 3.29 12.35
N VAL A 120 21.09 3.86 12.40
CA VAL A 120 20.64 4.92 11.49
C VAL A 120 21.03 6.27 12.10
N HIS A 121 21.85 7.04 11.41
CA HIS A 121 22.32 8.36 11.86
C HIS A 121 21.58 9.51 11.20
N SER A 122 21.03 9.30 10.03
CA SER A 122 20.23 10.28 9.31
C SER A 122 19.03 9.65 8.66
N LEU A 123 17.91 10.37 8.68
CA LEU A 123 16.65 9.95 8.09
C LEU A 123 16.09 11.10 7.24
N TYR A 124 15.89 10.84 5.94
CA TYR A 124 15.21 11.77 5.05
C TYR A 124 13.82 11.23 4.72
N ILE A 125 12.81 11.99 5.10
CA ILE A 125 11.40 11.60 4.94
C ILE A 125 10.76 12.55 3.93
N PHE A 126 10.11 12.00 2.91
CA PHE A 126 9.33 12.78 1.95
C PHE A 126 8.05 12.03 1.57
N SER A 127 7.00 12.77 1.30
CA SER A 127 5.68 12.25 0.92
C SER A 127 5.18 11.12 1.85
N SER A 128 5.48 11.24 3.17
CA SER A 128 5.14 10.21 4.16
C SER A 128 5.01 10.80 5.56
N ASN A 129 4.09 10.24 6.36
CA ASN A 129 3.88 10.65 7.74
C ASN A 129 4.04 9.45 8.72
N PRO A 130 5.26 8.89 8.86
CA PRO A 130 5.50 7.66 9.59
C PRO A 130 5.18 7.74 11.09
N ALA A 131 5.19 8.92 11.70
CA ALA A 131 4.82 9.09 13.11
C ALA A 131 3.35 8.71 13.39
N ILE A 132 2.50 8.66 12.34
CA ILE A 132 1.10 8.23 12.44
C ILE A 132 0.86 6.93 11.68
N THR A 133 1.43 6.79 10.47
CA THR A 133 1.04 5.71 9.54
C THR A 133 1.86 4.44 9.67
N ALA A 134 3.07 4.51 10.26
CA ALA A 134 3.90 3.33 10.45
C ALA A 134 3.39 2.46 11.62
N PRO A 135 3.44 1.13 11.52
CA PRO A 135 3.04 0.23 12.61
C PRO A 135 3.89 0.46 13.88
N ASP A 136 3.28 0.19 15.04
CA ASP A 136 3.89 0.37 16.35
C ASP A 136 4.39 1.82 16.57
N GLN A 137 3.45 2.75 16.48
CA GLN A 137 3.72 4.20 16.55
C GLN A 137 4.56 4.61 17.77
N ASN A 138 4.36 3.97 18.92
CA ASN A 138 5.11 4.30 20.13
C ASN A 138 6.60 4.01 19.97
N VAL A 139 6.95 2.93 19.31
CA VAL A 139 8.36 2.58 19.02
C VAL A 139 8.93 3.50 17.94
N VAL A 140 8.14 3.80 16.90
CA VAL A 140 8.54 4.76 15.85
C VAL A 140 8.85 6.13 16.45
N ARG A 141 7.94 6.67 17.26
CA ARG A 141 8.12 7.98 17.92
C ARG A 141 9.33 8.00 18.84
N ARG A 142 9.56 6.94 19.64
CA ARG A 142 10.79 6.81 20.45
C ARG A 142 12.05 6.83 19.58
N GLY A 143 12.02 6.15 18.44
CA GLY A 143 13.11 6.15 17.49
C GLY A 143 13.38 7.52 16.87
N LEU A 144 12.33 8.26 16.51
CA LEU A 144 12.41 9.61 15.95
C LEU A 144 12.90 10.65 16.98
N MET A 145 12.67 10.42 18.28
CA MET A 145 13.13 11.32 19.36
C MET A 145 14.60 11.11 19.76
N ARG A 146 15.34 10.27 19.08
CA ARG A 146 16.75 10.04 19.42
C ARG A 146 17.58 11.28 19.14
N ASP A 147 18.37 11.74 20.11
CA ASP A 147 19.27 12.90 19.99
C ASP A 147 20.41 12.73 18.96
N ASP A 148 20.71 11.47 18.62
CA ASP A 148 21.76 11.10 17.67
C ASP A 148 21.23 10.69 16.28
N LEU A 149 19.97 11.01 15.98
CA LEU A 149 19.32 10.84 14.70
C LEU A 149 19.05 12.20 14.05
N PHE A 150 19.73 12.51 12.97
CA PHE A 150 19.44 13.72 12.19
C PHE A 150 18.27 13.46 11.23
N THR A 151 17.15 14.13 11.44
CA THR A 151 15.92 13.93 10.67
C THR A 151 15.57 15.13 9.82
N VAL A 152 15.42 14.90 8.51
CA VAL A 152 14.92 15.89 7.54
C VAL A 152 13.55 15.44 7.05
N VAL A 153 12.57 16.34 7.07
CA VAL A 153 11.22 16.11 6.53
C VAL A 153 10.95 17.08 5.39
N HIS A 154 10.61 16.55 4.22
CA HIS A 154 10.23 17.31 3.04
C HIS A 154 8.74 17.09 2.76
N GLU A 155 7.91 18.06 3.16
CA GLU A 155 6.46 17.90 3.18
C GLU A 155 5.75 19.22 2.88
N ARG A 156 4.51 19.13 2.41
CA ARG A 156 3.63 20.26 2.10
C ARG A 156 2.97 20.85 3.33
N PHE A 157 2.72 20.02 4.33
CA PHE A 157 2.04 20.37 5.56
C PHE A 157 2.89 20.05 6.78
N PHE A 158 2.66 20.75 7.89
CA PHE A 158 3.27 20.41 9.18
C PHE A 158 2.60 19.17 9.78
N THR A 159 2.95 18.01 9.24
CA THR A 159 2.47 16.71 9.74
C THR A 159 3.02 16.38 11.13
N ASP A 160 2.45 15.34 11.78
CA ASP A 160 2.98 14.88 13.06
C ASP A 160 4.44 14.47 13.01
N THR A 161 4.90 13.96 11.87
CA THR A 161 6.32 13.62 11.67
C THR A 161 7.23 14.84 11.73
N CYS A 162 6.76 16.02 11.31
CA CYS A 162 7.52 17.26 11.39
C CYS A 162 7.88 17.66 12.83
N LYS A 163 7.15 17.19 13.84
CA LYS A 163 7.44 17.44 15.26
C LYS A 163 8.77 16.81 15.74
N TYR A 164 9.31 15.88 14.96
CA TYR A 164 10.54 15.14 15.24
C TYR A 164 11.69 15.52 14.29
N ALA A 165 11.48 16.49 13.40
CA ALA A 165 12.46 16.86 12.40
C ALA A 165 13.43 17.92 12.94
N ASP A 166 14.73 17.77 12.59
CA ASP A 166 15.74 18.81 12.78
C ASP A 166 15.63 19.87 11.68
N ILE A 167 15.24 19.45 10.46
CA ILE A 167 15.02 20.33 9.31
C ILE A 167 13.70 19.97 8.63
N ILE A 168 12.91 20.99 8.33
CA ILE A 168 11.69 20.86 7.52
C ILE A 168 11.91 21.65 6.23
N LEU A 169 11.74 20.96 5.09
CA LEU A 169 11.83 21.54 3.76
C LEU A 169 10.42 21.63 3.17
N PRO A 170 9.98 22.80 2.68
CA PRO A 170 8.66 22.92 2.06
C PRO A 170 8.64 22.26 0.68
N ALA A 171 7.64 21.40 0.45
CA ALA A 171 7.43 20.70 -0.80
C ALA A 171 6.34 21.37 -1.65
N THR A 172 6.50 21.31 -2.97
CA THR A 172 5.50 21.78 -3.92
C THR A 172 4.26 20.86 -3.95
N THR A 173 3.12 21.45 -4.28
CA THR A 173 1.90 20.74 -4.66
C THR A 173 1.98 20.32 -6.14
N SER A 174 1.04 19.45 -6.58
CA SER A 174 0.99 18.95 -7.95
C SER A 174 0.75 20.02 -9.04
N VAL A 175 0.31 21.21 -8.66
CA VAL A 175 0.11 22.34 -9.61
C VAL A 175 1.32 23.26 -9.69
N GLU A 176 2.35 23.05 -8.87
CA GLU A 176 3.54 23.90 -8.75
C GLU A 176 4.80 23.29 -9.41
N HIS A 177 4.74 22.07 -9.93
CA HIS A 177 5.85 21.41 -10.63
C HIS A 177 5.36 20.58 -11.81
N ASP A 178 6.26 20.24 -12.72
CA ASP A 178 5.99 19.32 -13.82
C ASP A 178 6.13 17.87 -13.33
N ASP A 179 5.20 16.99 -13.70
CA ASP A 179 5.25 15.57 -13.32
C ASP A 179 4.60 14.67 -14.39
N ILE A 180 4.83 13.37 -14.29
CA ILE A 180 4.20 12.33 -15.09
C ILE A 180 3.27 11.49 -14.22
N TYR A 181 2.05 11.30 -14.68
CA TYR A 181 1.01 10.62 -13.93
C TYR A 181 0.59 9.30 -14.55
N ASN A 182 0.45 8.32 -13.71
CA ASN A 182 -0.26 7.07 -13.98
C ASN A 182 -1.14 6.75 -12.77
N SER A 183 -2.24 6.06 -12.97
CA SER A 183 -3.23 5.85 -11.92
C SER A 183 -3.46 4.38 -11.65
N TYR A 184 -4.12 4.10 -10.53
CA TYR A 184 -4.69 2.79 -10.24
C TYR A 184 -6.05 2.65 -10.91
N GLY A 185 -6.35 1.45 -11.43
CA GLY A 185 -7.64 1.12 -12.01
C GLY A 185 -7.74 1.32 -13.52
N HIS A 186 -6.79 1.99 -14.15
CA HIS A 186 -6.69 2.14 -15.61
C HIS A 186 -5.25 2.24 -16.09
N TYR A 187 -5.05 2.23 -17.41
CA TYR A 187 -3.72 2.25 -18.04
C TYR A 187 -3.41 3.58 -18.71
N THR A 188 -4.09 4.65 -18.32
CA THR A 188 -3.82 5.98 -18.86
C THR A 188 -2.52 6.53 -18.29
N ILE A 189 -1.72 7.18 -19.13
CA ILE A 189 -0.52 7.94 -18.79
C ILE A 189 -0.72 9.35 -19.30
N GLY A 190 -0.34 10.32 -18.51
CA GLY A 190 -0.36 11.74 -18.88
C GLY A 190 0.73 12.51 -18.16
N THR A 191 1.01 13.72 -18.61
CA THR A 191 1.86 14.68 -17.94
C THR A 191 1.00 15.77 -17.32
N GLY A 192 1.38 16.25 -16.13
CA GLY A 192 0.81 17.45 -15.54
C GLY A 192 1.88 18.52 -15.50
N TYR A 193 1.70 19.56 -16.29
CA TYR A 193 2.63 20.67 -16.30
C TYR A 193 2.25 21.72 -15.25
N LYS A 194 3.26 22.37 -14.71
CA LYS A 194 3.15 23.42 -13.72
C LYS A 194 2.15 24.49 -14.18
N LEU A 195 1.20 24.82 -13.33
CA LEU A 195 0.16 25.84 -13.58
C LEU A 195 0.45 27.15 -12.86
N ILE A 196 1.14 27.10 -11.71
CA ILE A 196 1.53 28.25 -10.91
C ILE A 196 2.99 28.14 -10.49
N GLU A 197 3.62 29.27 -10.16
CA GLU A 197 4.95 29.25 -9.57
C GLU A 197 4.90 28.69 -8.14
N PRO A 198 5.95 27.96 -7.69
CA PRO A 198 6.06 27.47 -6.33
C PRO A 198 5.84 28.58 -5.31
N ILE A 199 5.05 28.30 -4.27
CA ILE A 199 4.76 29.27 -3.22
C ILE A 199 5.92 29.31 -2.22
N GLY A 200 6.41 30.48 -1.90
CA GLY A 200 7.48 30.69 -0.94
C GLY A 200 8.80 30.04 -1.37
N GLU A 201 9.35 29.18 -0.52
CA GLU A 201 10.60 28.46 -0.79
C GLU A 201 10.35 26.98 -1.15
N SER A 202 9.10 26.61 -1.49
CA SER A 202 8.77 25.24 -1.82
C SER A 202 9.49 24.76 -3.09
N ARG A 203 9.94 23.51 -3.06
CA ARG A 203 10.64 22.85 -4.17
C ARG A 203 10.11 21.45 -4.37
N SER A 204 10.17 20.97 -5.59
CA SER A 204 9.81 19.58 -5.88
C SER A 204 10.82 18.58 -5.31
N ASN A 205 10.38 17.33 -5.19
CA ASN A 205 11.28 16.25 -4.77
C ASN A 205 12.52 16.14 -5.67
N TRP A 206 12.33 16.30 -6.99
CA TRP A 206 13.43 16.27 -7.95
C TRP A 206 14.44 17.39 -7.69
N GLN A 207 13.98 18.62 -7.56
CA GLN A 207 14.84 19.79 -7.32
C GLN A 207 15.66 19.64 -6.03
N VAL A 208 15.02 19.22 -4.92
CA VAL A 208 15.73 19.04 -3.65
C VAL A 208 16.76 17.94 -3.74
N ILE A 209 16.41 16.76 -4.33
CA ILE A 209 17.34 15.64 -4.43
C ILE A 209 18.50 15.97 -5.36
N ALA A 210 18.26 16.63 -6.50
CA ALA A 210 19.31 17.05 -7.44
C ALA A 210 20.26 18.06 -6.80
N GLU A 211 19.75 19.05 -6.07
CA GLU A 211 20.56 20.01 -5.34
C GLU A 211 21.39 19.36 -4.21
N LEU A 212 20.79 18.44 -3.48
CA LEU A 212 21.48 17.69 -2.45
C LEU A 212 22.63 16.85 -3.04
N ALA A 213 22.37 16.14 -4.14
CA ALA A 213 23.36 15.34 -4.84
C ALA A 213 24.58 16.19 -5.26
N LYS A 214 24.34 17.36 -5.89
CA LYS A 214 25.39 18.30 -6.28
C LYS A 214 26.22 18.78 -5.09
N ARG A 215 25.56 19.12 -3.97
CA ARG A 215 26.24 19.57 -2.73
C ARG A 215 27.04 18.45 -2.06
N MET A 216 26.66 17.21 -2.27
CA MET A 216 27.40 16.02 -1.84
C MET A 216 28.56 15.67 -2.78
N GLY A 217 28.78 16.43 -3.86
CA GLY A 217 29.86 16.23 -4.82
C GLY A 217 29.58 15.21 -5.92
N LEU A 218 28.30 14.85 -6.12
CA LEU A 218 27.89 14.03 -7.26
C LEU A 218 27.79 14.92 -8.50
N VAL A 219 28.70 14.70 -9.45
CA VAL A 219 28.90 15.58 -10.61
C VAL A 219 28.28 15.04 -11.91
N ASP A 220 27.29 14.16 -11.81
CA ASP A 220 26.59 13.63 -12.98
C ASP A 220 25.68 14.70 -13.61
N GLU A 221 25.74 14.81 -14.94
CA GLU A 221 24.89 15.75 -15.70
C GLU A 221 23.39 15.49 -15.52
N PHE A 222 23.03 14.26 -15.15
CA PHE A 222 21.65 13.89 -14.85
C PHE A 222 21.03 14.83 -13.82
N PHE A 223 21.76 15.23 -12.81
CA PHE A 223 21.26 16.16 -11.77
C PHE A 223 21.10 17.62 -12.25
N ASN A 224 21.46 17.94 -13.50
CA ASN A 224 21.21 19.23 -14.11
C ASN A 224 19.92 19.31 -14.90
N LEU A 225 19.26 18.17 -15.12
CA LEU A 225 18.01 18.12 -15.87
C LEU A 225 16.90 18.88 -15.12
N SER A 226 16.13 19.64 -15.86
CA SER A 226 14.83 20.14 -15.41
C SER A 226 13.83 18.99 -15.30
N GLU A 227 12.74 19.19 -14.58
CA GLU A 227 11.65 18.21 -14.48
C GLU A 227 11.11 17.85 -15.88
N ARG A 228 10.94 18.83 -16.74
CA ARG A 228 10.47 18.63 -18.10
C ARG A 228 11.42 17.79 -18.96
N GLU A 229 12.71 18.03 -18.88
CA GLU A 229 13.73 17.23 -19.58
C GLU A 229 13.77 15.80 -19.02
N LEU A 230 13.60 15.63 -17.71
CA LEU A 230 13.51 14.31 -17.09
C LEU A 230 12.27 13.54 -17.56
N ILE A 231 11.11 14.21 -17.63
CA ILE A 231 9.85 13.64 -18.15
C ILE A 231 10.02 13.25 -19.63
N ASP A 232 10.61 14.13 -20.44
CA ASP A 232 10.90 13.82 -21.86
C ASP A 232 11.73 12.56 -21.99
N GLN A 233 12.81 12.43 -21.22
CA GLN A 233 13.65 11.22 -21.24
C GLN A 233 12.89 9.97 -20.81
N ILE A 234 12.08 10.05 -19.72
CA ILE A 234 11.26 8.93 -19.24
C ILE A 234 10.29 8.44 -20.33
N VAL A 235 9.62 9.37 -21.01
CA VAL A 235 8.65 9.03 -22.06
C VAL A 235 9.36 8.53 -23.32
N ARG A 236 10.39 9.24 -23.79
CA ARG A 236 11.11 8.92 -25.05
C ARG A 236 11.89 7.61 -25.01
N THR A 237 12.39 7.21 -23.83
CA THR A 237 13.13 5.95 -23.69
C THR A 237 12.23 4.74 -23.50
N SER A 238 10.93 4.94 -23.30
CA SER A 238 10.00 3.82 -23.21
C SER A 238 9.85 3.11 -24.57
N ASN A 239 10.18 1.83 -24.60
CA ASN A 239 9.94 0.96 -25.76
C ASN A 239 8.52 0.39 -25.81
N ARG A 240 7.65 0.77 -24.87
CA ARG A 240 6.26 0.32 -24.73
C ARG A 240 5.24 1.37 -25.12
N ILE A 241 5.70 2.58 -25.46
CA ILE A 241 4.87 3.71 -25.88
C ILE A 241 5.23 4.00 -27.34
N SER A 242 4.25 4.06 -28.23
CA SER A 242 4.49 4.44 -29.63
C SER A 242 5.00 5.88 -29.72
N LYS A 243 5.69 6.24 -30.80
CA LYS A 243 6.18 7.62 -31.00
C LYS A 243 5.05 8.65 -31.02
N GLU A 244 3.94 8.29 -31.62
CA GLU A 244 2.73 9.15 -31.68
C GLU A 244 2.17 9.37 -30.25
N ASP A 245 2.04 8.30 -29.48
CA ASP A 245 1.60 8.40 -28.09
C ASP A 245 2.59 9.17 -27.20
N GLN A 246 3.90 9.02 -27.45
CA GLN A 246 4.93 9.80 -26.75
C GLN A 246 4.74 11.31 -27.02
N ASP A 247 4.52 11.68 -28.27
CA ASP A 247 4.29 13.10 -28.64
C ASP A 247 3.00 13.64 -28.01
N THR A 248 1.95 12.84 -27.99
CA THR A 248 0.67 13.17 -27.36
C THR A 248 0.83 13.37 -25.84
N ILE A 249 1.48 12.44 -25.15
CA ILE A 249 1.75 12.54 -23.71
C ILE A 249 2.56 13.80 -23.38
N LEU A 250 3.62 14.07 -24.16
CA LEU A 250 4.49 15.23 -23.96
C LEU A 250 3.83 16.57 -24.35
N SER A 251 2.74 16.54 -25.13
CA SER A 251 1.92 17.73 -25.36
C SER A 251 0.99 18.09 -24.20
N GLY A 252 0.85 17.20 -23.21
CA GLY A 252 -0.03 17.37 -22.05
C GLY A 252 -1.34 16.60 -22.14
N GLU A 253 -1.56 15.87 -23.22
CA GLU A 253 -2.77 15.08 -23.41
C GLU A 253 -2.59 13.66 -22.88
N PRO A 254 -3.52 13.11 -22.10
CA PRO A 254 -3.43 11.75 -21.57
C PRO A 254 -3.68 10.71 -22.66
N VAL A 255 -2.94 9.61 -22.63
CA VAL A 255 -3.07 8.49 -23.56
C VAL A 255 -3.39 7.21 -22.80
N GLU A 256 -4.42 6.48 -23.25
CA GLU A 256 -4.73 5.16 -22.72
C GLU A 256 -3.85 4.11 -23.40
N MET A 257 -3.02 3.43 -22.59
CA MET A 257 -2.12 2.39 -23.07
C MET A 257 -2.85 1.10 -23.39
N VAL A 258 -2.66 0.62 -24.60
CA VAL A 258 -3.22 -0.66 -25.04
C VAL A 258 -2.45 -1.81 -24.39
N VAL A 259 -3.18 -2.68 -23.70
CA VAL A 259 -2.64 -3.91 -23.12
C VAL A 259 -2.84 -5.05 -24.13
N PRO A 260 -1.82 -5.87 -24.42
CA PRO A 260 -1.99 -7.02 -25.33
C PRO A 260 -3.18 -7.89 -24.89
N GLU A 261 -3.96 -8.37 -25.84
CA GLU A 261 -5.20 -9.13 -25.58
C GLU A 261 -4.98 -10.34 -24.65
N ASN A 262 -3.84 -11.02 -24.79
CA ASN A 262 -3.51 -12.20 -24.01
C ASN A 262 -2.57 -11.92 -22.83
N TYR A 263 -2.35 -10.65 -22.45
CA TYR A 263 -1.36 -10.30 -21.42
C TYR A 263 -1.59 -10.99 -20.07
N LYS A 264 -2.85 -11.24 -19.73
CA LYS A 264 -3.21 -11.89 -18.47
C LYS A 264 -2.99 -13.40 -18.47
N MET A 265 -2.71 -14.00 -19.62
CA MET A 265 -2.29 -15.40 -19.76
C MET A 265 -0.76 -15.55 -19.86
N ASP A 266 -0.03 -14.45 -19.89
CA ASP A 266 1.43 -14.40 -19.89
C ASP A 266 1.97 -14.45 -18.46
N PHE A 267 1.89 -15.63 -17.84
CA PHE A 267 2.36 -15.85 -16.47
C PHE A 267 3.88 -15.84 -16.42
N LYS A 268 4.43 -14.94 -15.61
CA LYS A 268 5.89 -14.77 -15.42
C LYS A 268 6.47 -15.73 -14.36
N THR A 269 5.86 -16.87 -14.19
CA THR A 269 6.33 -17.98 -13.36
C THR A 269 7.37 -18.80 -14.10
N LEU A 270 8.13 -19.64 -13.40
CA LEU A 270 9.13 -20.52 -14.02
C LEU A 270 8.52 -21.51 -15.04
N SER A 271 7.31 -21.99 -14.77
CA SER A 271 6.57 -22.91 -15.63
C SER A 271 5.81 -22.22 -16.76
N GLY A 272 5.70 -20.89 -16.76
CA GLY A 272 4.80 -20.14 -17.65
C GLY A 272 3.32 -20.41 -17.41
N LYS A 273 2.95 -21.03 -16.27
CA LYS A 273 1.58 -21.39 -15.87
C LYS A 273 1.29 -20.87 -14.46
N ILE A 274 0.03 -20.93 -14.07
CA ILE A 274 -0.33 -20.65 -12.66
C ILE A 274 0.24 -21.78 -11.78
N GLU A 275 1.07 -21.42 -10.80
CA GLU A 275 1.71 -22.35 -9.88
C GLU A 275 0.96 -22.39 -8.56
N LEU A 276 0.27 -23.51 -8.29
CA LEU A 276 -0.42 -23.79 -7.02
C LEU A 276 0.53 -24.34 -5.96
N TYR A 277 1.68 -24.85 -6.38
CA TYR A 277 2.78 -25.35 -5.57
C TYR A 277 4.00 -24.48 -5.80
N ASN A 278 4.58 -23.93 -4.74
CA ASN A 278 5.83 -23.15 -4.81
C ASN A 278 6.86 -23.76 -3.86
N PRO A 279 7.86 -24.51 -4.37
CA PRO A 279 8.85 -25.17 -3.53
C PRO A 279 9.81 -24.20 -2.81
N HIS A 280 9.82 -22.93 -3.21
CA HIS A 280 10.67 -21.89 -2.63
C HIS A 280 10.00 -21.12 -1.49
N ASP A 281 8.72 -21.39 -1.24
CA ASP A 281 7.98 -20.78 -0.14
C ASP A 281 8.15 -21.62 1.15
N VAL A 282 8.07 -20.96 2.29
CA VAL A 282 8.03 -21.62 3.60
C VAL A 282 6.86 -22.60 3.68
N GLU A 283 5.74 -22.24 3.07
CA GLU A 283 4.55 -23.08 2.91
C GLU A 283 4.31 -23.36 1.43
N PRO A 284 4.85 -24.45 0.90
CA PRO A 284 4.80 -24.74 -0.53
C PRO A 284 3.39 -24.91 -1.09
N LEU A 285 2.45 -25.46 -0.30
CA LEU A 285 1.06 -25.69 -0.68
C LEU A 285 0.14 -24.63 -0.11
N ILE A 286 -0.96 -24.38 -0.83
CA ILE A 286 -2.05 -23.54 -0.34
C ILE A 286 -2.78 -24.29 0.78
N ARG A 287 -2.86 -23.68 1.96
CA ARG A 287 -3.59 -24.22 3.10
C ARG A 287 -4.11 -23.11 4.00
N TYR A 288 -5.05 -23.42 4.87
CA TYR A 288 -5.46 -22.51 5.92
C TYR A 288 -4.32 -22.30 6.92
N MET A 289 -4.09 -21.04 7.27
CA MET A 289 -3.15 -20.63 8.33
C MET A 289 -3.88 -19.71 9.29
N LEU A 290 -3.68 -19.94 10.59
CA LEU A 290 -4.16 -18.99 11.59
C LEU A 290 -3.49 -17.64 11.38
N PRO A 291 -4.23 -16.52 11.50
CA PRO A 291 -3.61 -15.22 11.51
C PRO A 291 -2.67 -15.09 12.72
N TYR A 292 -1.54 -14.41 12.53
CA TYR A 292 -0.69 -14.04 13.66
C TYR A 292 -1.42 -13.00 14.50
N GLY A 293 -1.36 -13.16 15.80
CA GLY A 293 -1.94 -12.21 16.74
C GLY A 293 -1.72 -12.64 18.17
N ASP A 294 -1.91 -11.74 19.09
CA ASP A 294 -1.97 -12.04 20.52
C ASP A 294 -3.31 -12.76 20.79
N ASN A 295 -3.38 -13.56 21.85
CA ASN A 295 -4.63 -14.17 22.30
C ASN A 295 -5.54 -13.14 22.98
N ALA A 296 -5.80 -12.03 22.28
CA ALA A 296 -6.72 -11.02 22.75
C ALA A 296 -8.17 -11.46 22.48
N PRO A 297 -9.13 -11.03 23.32
CA PRO A 297 -10.53 -11.44 23.19
C PRO A 297 -11.22 -10.86 21.95
N PHE A 298 -10.63 -9.84 21.30
CA PHE A 298 -11.22 -9.12 20.16
C PHE A 298 -10.25 -8.97 19.00
N TRP A 299 -10.81 -9.01 17.81
CA TRP A 299 -10.16 -8.58 16.58
C TRP A 299 -10.52 -7.14 16.26
N LEU A 300 -9.52 -6.28 16.19
CA LEU A 300 -9.73 -4.89 15.77
C LEU A 300 -9.66 -4.82 14.24
N ILE A 301 -10.78 -4.40 13.64
CA ILE A 301 -10.87 -4.10 12.20
C ILE A 301 -10.85 -2.58 12.06
N ASN A 302 -9.83 -2.06 11.38
CA ASN A 302 -9.69 -0.65 11.11
C ASN A 302 -9.96 -0.39 9.61
N GLY A 303 -11.10 0.21 9.30
CA GLY A 303 -11.45 0.70 7.97
C GLY A 303 -11.06 2.17 7.80
N ASN A 304 -10.66 2.56 6.59
CA ASN A 304 -10.44 3.96 6.27
C ASN A 304 -11.78 4.70 6.11
N ASP A 305 -11.87 5.91 6.65
CA ASP A 305 -12.96 6.81 6.32
C ASP A 305 -12.79 7.37 4.90
N ILE A 306 -13.89 7.57 4.17
CA ILE A 306 -13.88 8.05 2.78
C ILE A 306 -13.27 9.47 2.65
N ARG A 307 -13.27 10.24 3.72
CA ARG A 307 -12.77 11.63 3.76
C ARG A 307 -11.28 11.71 4.06
N ILE A 308 -10.67 10.63 4.57
CA ILE A 308 -9.28 10.58 5.01
C ILE A 308 -8.59 9.43 4.30
N LEU A 309 -7.59 9.75 3.47
CA LEU A 309 -6.75 8.77 2.81
C LEU A 309 -5.44 8.61 3.59
N ASP A 310 -5.31 7.52 4.34
CA ASP A 310 -4.24 7.29 5.32
C ASP A 310 -4.14 8.48 6.31
N SER A 311 -3.10 9.30 6.24
CA SER A 311 -2.97 10.54 7.01
C SER A 311 -3.20 11.82 6.20
N SER A 312 -3.58 11.70 4.93
CA SER A 312 -3.92 12.89 4.12
C SER A 312 -5.16 13.56 4.68
N PHE A 313 -5.09 14.88 4.82
CA PHE A 313 -6.14 15.72 5.40
C PHE A 313 -6.35 15.57 6.92
N CYS A 314 -5.53 14.79 7.63
CA CYS A 314 -5.65 14.68 9.08
C CYS A 314 -5.31 15.99 9.82
N GLU A 315 -4.68 16.94 9.14
CA GLU A 315 -4.42 18.31 9.64
C GLU A 315 -5.66 19.21 9.57
N LEU A 316 -6.69 18.80 8.83
CA LEU A 316 -7.97 19.50 8.81
C LEU A 316 -8.75 19.12 10.05
N ASP A 317 -9.29 20.12 10.72
CA ASP A 317 -10.13 19.92 11.90
C ASP A 317 -11.50 19.41 11.46
N PHE A 318 -11.63 18.09 11.41
CA PHE A 318 -12.92 17.45 11.21
C PHE A 318 -13.61 17.32 12.58
N ASP A 319 -14.40 18.31 12.97
CA ASP A 319 -15.29 18.21 14.14
C ASP A 319 -16.46 17.27 13.82
N ASP A 320 -16.12 16.00 13.58
CA ASP A 320 -17.09 14.96 13.26
C ASP A 320 -16.93 13.77 14.22
N PRO A 321 -17.85 13.64 15.19
CA PRO A 321 -17.81 12.53 16.13
C PRO A 321 -17.96 11.14 15.48
N GLU A 322 -18.39 11.06 14.20
CA GLU A 322 -18.47 9.79 13.48
C GLU A 322 -17.10 9.23 13.09
N LEU A 323 -16.07 10.08 13.00
CA LEU A 323 -14.71 9.65 12.63
C LEU A 323 -14.01 8.83 13.72
N MET A 324 -14.41 9.02 14.97
CA MET A 324 -13.76 8.42 16.14
C MET A 324 -14.76 7.59 16.94
N LYS A 325 -15.25 6.49 16.33
CA LYS A 325 -16.19 5.56 16.95
C LYS A 325 -15.64 4.13 16.95
N LEU A 326 -15.75 3.46 18.09
CA LEU A 326 -15.67 2.01 18.16
C LEU A 326 -17.07 1.43 17.93
N ARG A 327 -17.20 0.57 16.92
CA ARG A 327 -18.40 -0.25 16.74
C ARG A 327 -18.17 -1.59 17.41
N ILE A 328 -19.10 -2.01 18.25
CA ILE A 328 -19.01 -3.26 19.01
C ILE A 328 -20.36 -3.98 18.96
N HIS A 329 -20.32 -5.30 18.80
CA HIS A 329 -21.56 -6.09 18.87
C HIS A 329 -22.21 -5.97 20.24
N PRO A 330 -23.55 -5.80 20.37
CA PRO A 330 -24.25 -5.60 21.64
C PRO A 330 -23.98 -6.70 22.68
N GLU A 331 -23.92 -7.98 22.24
CA GLU A 331 -23.65 -9.08 23.17
C GLU A 331 -22.21 -9.05 23.70
N ASP A 332 -21.24 -8.61 22.90
CA ASP A 332 -19.86 -8.41 23.36
C ASP A 332 -19.78 -7.25 24.35
N ALA A 333 -20.44 -6.14 24.02
CA ALA A 333 -20.51 -4.98 24.92
C ALA A 333 -21.08 -5.37 26.28
N LYS A 334 -22.16 -6.18 26.31
CA LYS A 334 -22.78 -6.68 27.53
C LYS A 334 -21.85 -7.55 28.37
N LEU A 335 -20.98 -8.36 27.76
CA LEU A 335 -20.01 -9.20 28.48
C LEU A 335 -18.97 -8.39 29.26
N TYR A 336 -18.74 -7.14 28.83
CA TYR A 336 -17.76 -6.22 29.42
C TYR A 336 -18.39 -5.02 30.12
N ASP A 337 -19.71 -5.05 30.39
CA ASP A 337 -20.48 -3.98 31.04
C ASP A 337 -20.32 -2.60 30.33
N ILE A 338 -20.21 -2.59 28.99
CA ILE A 338 -20.07 -1.39 28.18
C ILE A 338 -21.47 -0.92 27.74
N ALA A 339 -21.85 0.30 28.12
CA ALA A 339 -23.06 0.93 27.63
C ALA A 339 -22.82 1.67 26.30
N ASN A 340 -23.89 1.84 25.53
CA ASN A 340 -23.83 2.58 24.27
C ASN A 340 -23.46 4.04 24.50
N GLY A 341 -22.35 4.49 23.93
CA GLY A 341 -21.80 5.84 24.09
C GLY A 341 -20.71 5.97 25.16
N ASP A 342 -20.40 4.91 25.90
CA ASP A 342 -19.35 4.93 26.92
C ASP A 342 -17.97 5.17 26.29
N GLU A 343 -17.11 5.87 27.02
CA GLU A 343 -15.69 5.96 26.71
C GLU A 343 -14.99 4.69 27.18
N VAL A 344 -14.36 3.98 26.26
CA VAL A 344 -13.61 2.75 26.51
C VAL A 344 -12.15 2.90 26.13
N GLU A 345 -11.30 2.09 26.70
CA GLU A 345 -9.90 1.99 26.31
C GLU A 345 -9.64 0.68 25.53
N ILE A 346 -9.25 0.83 24.27
CA ILE A 346 -8.75 -0.29 23.46
C ILE A 346 -7.24 -0.35 23.65
N TYR A 347 -6.71 -1.50 24.02
CA TYR A 347 -5.28 -1.63 24.29
C TYR A 347 -4.71 -3.00 23.90
N ASN A 348 -3.41 -3.02 23.71
CA ASN A 348 -2.59 -4.22 23.64
C ASN A 348 -1.19 -3.93 24.20
N ASN A 349 -0.26 -4.86 24.06
CA ASN A 349 1.13 -4.70 24.56
C ASN A 349 1.93 -3.58 23.86
N ARG A 350 1.42 -2.98 22.77
CA ARG A 350 2.08 -1.90 22.01
C ARG A 350 1.53 -0.52 22.34
N GLY A 351 0.29 -0.43 22.80
CA GLY A 351 -0.31 0.86 23.13
C GLY A 351 -1.79 0.79 23.42
N SER A 352 -2.37 1.94 23.66
CA SER A 352 -3.81 2.10 23.92
C SER A 352 -4.38 3.35 23.28
N VAL A 353 -5.70 3.35 23.09
CA VAL A 353 -6.47 4.50 22.63
C VAL A 353 -7.80 4.54 23.36
N LYS A 354 -8.23 5.74 23.78
CA LYS A 354 -9.57 5.98 24.34
C LYS A 354 -10.51 6.43 23.24
N ILE A 355 -11.69 5.82 23.19
CA ILE A 355 -12.67 6.03 22.14
C ILE A 355 -14.08 5.74 22.66
N LYS A 356 -15.11 6.35 22.08
CA LYS A 356 -16.49 6.04 22.41
C LYS A 356 -16.99 4.79 21.71
N ALA A 357 -17.60 3.88 22.46
CA ALA A 357 -18.17 2.65 21.96
C ALA A 357 -19.65 2.83 21.58
N TYR A 358 -20.02 2.28 20.42
CA TYR A 358 -21.40 2.29 19.94
C TYR A 358 -21.81 0.88 19.49
N TYR A 359 -23.05 0.51 19.79
CA TYR A 359 -23.60 -0.78 19.41
C TYR A 359 -23.81 -0.86 17.91
N ASP A 360 -23.47 -2.00 17.34
CA ASP A 360 -23.66 -2.28 15.93
C ASP A 360 -23.86 -3.78 15.72
N ASP A 361 -25.08 -4.17 15.33
CA ASP A 361 -25.44 -5.57 15.08
C ASP A 361 -24.84 -6.15 13.79
N GLU A 362 -24.26 -5.29 12.91
CA GLU A 362 -23.58 -5.71 11.69
C GLU A 362 -22.12 -6.12 11.97
N VAL A 363 -21.59 -5.77 13.12
CA VAL A 363 -20.25 -6.21 13.56
C VAL A 363 -20.36 -7.65 14.08
N GLN A 364 -19.48 -8.50 13.64
CA GLN A 364 -19.42 -9.89 14.13
C GLN A 364 -18.93 -9.91 15.59
N GLN A 365 -19.42 -10.87 16.39
CA GLN A 365 -18.94 -11.11 17.75
C GLN A 365 -17.45 -11.51 17.74
N GLY A 366 -16.67 -11.03 18.73
CA GLY A 366 -15.24 -11.31 18.85
C GLY A 366 -14.39 -10.47 17.90
#